data_bcbd7e16aa0a2a1e8c41688dd2731991
#
_entry.id   bcbd7e16aa0a2a1e8c41688dd2731991
#
_cell.length_a   1.000
_cell.length_b   1.000
_cell.length_c   1.000
_cell.angle_alpha   90.00
_cell.angle_beta   90.00
_cell.angle_gamma   90.00
#
_symmetry.space_group_name_H-M   'P 1'
#
loop_
_entity.id
_entity.type
_entity.pdbx_description
1 polymer ?
#
loop_
_entity_poly.entity_id
_entity_poly.type
_entity_poly.pdbx_seq_one_letter_code
_entity_poly.pdbx_strand_id
1 'polypeptide(L)'
;MKTFKSLSFVLMAAALSLTACNNPNGGNENPSSGEKKLMLSVDKTSIMSDGRDKATFTVKYGTEEKSVDVTSDAVIMNGTAAIEGSTFTSTTPETYTFTATYEDPESGETVTSNEVTVTASSLTLSVDAETIVSNGLGKATFTVTYEGEDVTATSTITNVTLGEEYAQGANEFVSPSYVGEFEFTAKYRNLTSNTVKVTVEAA
;
A
#
# COMPACT_ATOMS: atom_id res chain seq x y z
N MET A 1 13.41 19.44 28.33
CA MET A 1 12.00 19.83 28.27
C MET A 1 11.72 20.36 26.87
N LYS A 2 11.30 19.50 25.90
CA LYS A 2 10.96 19.89 24.53
C LYS A 2 9.47 19.74 24.36
N THR A 3 8.80 20.84 24.14
CA THR A 3 7.36 20.98 23.97
C THR A 3 6.91 20.43 22.63
N PHE A 4 6.05 19.40 22.65
CA PHE A 4 5.30 18.93 21.50
C PHE A 4 4.24 19.97 21.09
N LYS A 5 4.34 20.48 19.87
CA LYS A 5 3.26 21.26 19.27
C LYS A 5 2.24 20.31 18.66
N SER A 6 1.09 20.23 19.30
CA SER A 6 -0.12 19.58 18.77
C SER A 6 -0.59 20.33 17.52
N LEU A 7 -0.64 19.65 16.39
CA LEU A 7 -1.25 20.15 15.16
C LEU A 7 -2.73 19.73 15.18
N SER A 8 -3.60 20.68 15.54
CA SER A 8 -5.06 20.50 15.46
C SER A 8 -5.50 20.44 13.99
N PHE A 9 -6.01 19.29 13.58
CA PHE A 9 -6.71 19.10 12.32
C PHE A 9 -8.11 19.71 12.44
N VAL A 10 -8.36 20.81 11.75
CA VAL A 10 -9.68 21.40 11.62
C VAL A 10 -10.44 20.62 10.54
N LEU A 11 -11.40 19.81 10.98
CA LEU A 11 -12.35 19.13 10.11
C LEU A 11 -13.39 20.17 9.63
N MET A 12 -13.27 20.63 8.40
CA MET A 12 -14.23 21.54 7.79
C MET A 12 -15.37 20.71 7.18
N ALA A 13 -16.44 20.53 7.96
CA ALA A 13 -17.67 19.94 7.45
C ALA A 13 -18.41 20.99 6.62
N ALA A 14 -18.42 20.82 5.30
CA ALA A 14 -19.29 21.59 4.42
C ALA A 14 -20.71 21.03 4.50
N ALA A 15 -21.58 21.74 5.20
CA ALA A 15 -23.02 21.46 5.20
C ALA A 15 -23.61 21.97 3.90
N LEU A 16 -24.01 21.06 3.01
CA LEU A 16 -24.88 21.39 1.88
C LEU A 16 -26.30 21.55 2.41
N SER A 17 -26.80 22.78 2.36
CA SER A 17 -28.22 23.09 2.58
C SER A 17 -29.02 22.74 1.31
N LEU A 18 -29.81 21.67 1.37
CA LEU A 18 -30.83 21.40 0.36
C LEU A 18 -31.98 22.41 0.53
N THR A 19 -32.11 23.36 -0.40
CA THR A 19 -33.34 24.10 -0.59
C THR A 19 -34.26 23.29 -1.50
N ALA A 20 -35.27 22.67 -0.90
CA ALA A 20 -36.36 22.06 -1.65
C ALA A 20 -37.24 23.15 -2.28
N CYS A 21 -37.15 23.31 -3.60
CA CYS A 21 -38.18 24.03 -4.37
C CYS A 21 -39.35 23.11 -4.60
N ASN A 22 -40.44 23.37 -3.88
CA ASN A 22 -41.74 22.72 -4.11
C ASN A 22 -42.42 23.38 -5.32
N ASN A 23 -42.47 22.69 -6.48
CA ASN A 23 -43.23 23.12 -7.65
C ASN A 23 -44.47 22.24 -7.81
N PRO A 24 -45.72 22.77 -7.63
CA PRO A 24 -46.92 21.99 -7.80
C PRO A 24 -47.42 22.10 -9.25
N ASN A 25 -46.83 21.32 -10.17
CA ASN A 25 -47.54 21.02 -11.41
C ASN A 25 -47.01 19.72 -12.02
N GLY A 26 -47.88 18.74 -12.14
CA GLY A 26 -47.57 17.43 -12.62
C GLY A 26 -47.11 17.41 -14.07
N GLY A 27 -46.05 16.67 -14.32
CA GLY A 27 -45.54 16.42 -15.66
C GLY A 27 -44.29 15.52 -15.57
N ASN A 28 -44.53 14.21 -15.82
CA ASN A 28 -43.57 13.26 -16.29
C ASN A 28 -42.24 13.24 -15.54
N GLU A 29 -42.19 12.55 -14.41
CA GLU A 29 -40.94 12.21 -13.76
C GLU A 29 -40.13 11.32 -14.68
N ASN A 30 -39.23 11.96 -15.44
CA ASN A 30 -38.11 11.28 -16.07
C ASN A 30 -37.32 10.59 -14.93
N PRO A 31 -37.06 9.27 -14.97
CA PRO A 31 -36.31 8.62 -13.90
C PRO A 31 -35.03 9.39 -13.73
N SER A 32 -34.82 9.90 -12.53
CA SER A 32 -33.60 10.59 -12.10
C SER A 32 -32.39 9.85 -12.65
N SER A 33 -31.78 10.37 -13.71
CA SER A 33 -30.48 9.91 -14.14
C SER A 33 -29.52 10.28 -12.99
N GLY A 34 -29.13 9.29 -12.19
CA GLY A 34 -28.25 9.50 -11.06
C GLY A 34 -27.04 10.34 -11.50
N GLU A 35 -26.64 11.28 -10.67
CA GLU A 35 -25.51 12.17 -10.94
C GLU A 35 -24.29 11.32 -11.30
N LYS A 36 -23.68 11.59 -12.46
CA LYS A 36 -22.43 10.95 -12.87
C LYS A 36 -21.30 11.41 -11.95
N LYS A 37 -20.50 10.48 -11.44
CA LYS A 37 -19.37 10.76 -10.55
C LYS A 37 -18.13 10.07 -11.05
N LEU A 38 -16.96 10.66 -10.78
CA LEU A 38 -15.68 10.04 -10.98
C LEU A 38 -15.28 9.37 -9.66
N MET A 39 -14.95 8.09 -9.71
CA MET A 39 -14.56 7.28 -8.56
C MET A 39 -13.16 6.72 -8.77
N LEU A 40 -12.25 7.06 -7.86
CA LEU A 40 -10.91 6.50 -7.78
C LEU A 40 -10.90 5.38 -6.73
N SER A 41 -10.32 4.24 -7.08
CA SER A 41 -10.06 3.12 -6.18
C SER A 41 -8.62 2.64 -6.33
N VAL A 42 -8.10 1.93 -5.33
CA VAL A 42 -6.77 1.36 -5.33
C VAL A 42 -6.84 -0.09 -4.83
N ASP A 43 -6.03 -0.97 -5.40
CA ASP A 43 -5.97 -2.40 -5.04
C ASP A 43 -5.32 -2.64 -3.68
N LYS A 44 -4.33 -1.79 -3.31
CA LYS A 44 -3.59 -1.85 -2.04
C LYS A 44 -3.47 -0.47 -1.41
N THR A 45 -3.83 -0.34 -0.16
CA THR A 45 -3.65 0.88 0.64
C THR A 45 -2.33 0.91 1.41
N SER A 46 -1.55 -0.19 1.38
CA SER A 46 -0.21 -0.31 1.94
C SER A 46 0.72 -0.97 0.95
N ILE A 47 1.89 -0.38 0.74
CA ILE A 47 2.98 -0.91 -0.10
C ILE A 47 4.31 -0.83 0.66
N MET A 48 5.30 -1.61 0.19
CA MET A 48 6.68 -1.46 0.63
C MET A 48 7.32 -0.24 -0.03
N SER A 49 8.11 0.51 0.73
CA SER A 49 8.93 1.62 0.22
C SER A 49 10.24 1.13 -0.41
N ASP A 50 10.20 0.06 -1.23
CA ASP A 50 11.35 -0.54 -1.90
C ASP A 50 11.46 -0.17 -3.39
N GLY A 51 10.54 0.66 -3.88
CA GLY A 51 10.44 1.08 -5.28
C GLY A 51 9.95 -0.02 -6.23
N ARG A 52 9.56 -1.19 -5.74
CA ARG A 52 9.11 -2.35 -6.52
C ARG A 52 7.68 -2.74 -6.25
N ASP A 53 7.27 -2.70 -4.97
CA ASP A 53 5.87 -2.96 -4.61
C ASP A 53 4.99 -1.85 -5.18
N LYS A 54 3.86 -2.26 -5.77
CA LYS A 54 3.00 -1.37 -6.56
C LYS A 54 1.60 -1.33 -5.99
N ALA A 55 1.05 -0.12 -5.90
CA ALA A 55 -0.39 0.11 -5.81
C ALA A 55 -0.93 0.39 -7.21
N THR A 56 -2.05 -0.22 -7.57
CA THR A 56 -2.71 -0.05 -8.87
C THR A 56 -4.05 0.65 -8.70
N PHE A 57 -4.23 1.73 -9.42
CA PHE A 57 -5.45 2.53 -9.39
C PHE A 57 -6.41 2.13 -10.50
N THR A 58 -7.69 2.25 -10.20
CA THR A 58 -8.79 2.12 -11.16
C THR A 58 -9.68 3.34 -11.04
N VAL A 59 -9.99 3.97 -12.17
CA VAL A 59 -10.86 5.14 -12.26
C VAL A 59 -12.12 4.76 -13.00
N LYS A 60 -13.28 4.98 -12.39
CA LYS A 60 -14.60 4.72 -13.01
C LYS A 60 -15.40 6.01 -13.07
N TYR A 61 -16.11 6.23 -14.19
CA TYR A 61 -17.00 7.36 -14.38
C TYR A 61 -18.42 6.90 -14.70
N GLY A 62 -19.39 7.49 -14.05
CA GLY A 62 -20.82 7.19 -14.27
C GLY A 62 -21.65 7.28 -13.00
N THR A 63 -22.84 6.68 -13.06
CA THR A 63 -23.75 6.57 -11.91
C THR A 63 -23.41 5.34 -11.07
N GLU A 64 -23.97 5.22 -9.86
CA GLU A 64 -23.79 4.05 -8.99
C GLU A 64 -24.22 2.74 -9.68
N GLU A 65 -25.27 2.80 -10.51
CA GLU A 65 -25.79 1.62 -11.22
C GLU A 65 -25.05 1.31 -12.53
N LYS A 66 -24.48 2.34 -13.17
CA LYS A 66 -23.81 2.21 -14.47
C LYS A 66 -22.57 3.10 -14.53
N SER A 67 -21.42 2.52 -14.33
CA SER A 67 -20.12 3.18 -14.49
C SER A 67 -19.26 2.46 -15.53
N VAL A 68 -18.37 3.21 -16.17
CA VAL A 68 -17.38 2.71 -17.13
C VAL A 68 -15.98 2.94 -16.59
N ASP A 69 -15.05 2.07 -16.94
CA ASP A 69 -13.64 2.24 -16.63
C ASP A 69 -13.04 3.29 -17.58
N VAL A 70 -12.50 4.35 -17.00
CA VAL A 70 -11.84 5.47 -17.72
C VAL A 70 -10.40 5.65 -17.26
N THR A 71 -9.79 4.62 -16.67
CA THR A 71 -8.42 4.69 -16.09
C THR A 71 -7.39 5.16 -17.11
N SER A 72 -7.52 4.76 -18.39
CA SER A 72 -6.60 5.17 -19.46
C SER A 72 -6.74 6.63 -19.89
N ASP A 73 -7.90 7.25 -19.65
CA ASP A 73 -8.24 8.60 -20.10
C ASP A 73 -8.21 9.60 -18.95
N ALA A 74 -8.16 9.11 -17.71
CA ALA A 74 -8.08 9.93 -16.50
C ALA A 74 -6.63 10.27 -16.15
N VAL A 75 -6.43 11.42 -15.54
CA VAL A 75 -5.14 11.83 -14.97
C VAL A 75 -5.18 11.60 -13.46
N ILE A 76 -4.30 10.73 -12.96
CA ILE A 76 -4.18 10.46 -11.53
C ILE A 76 -3.10 11.37 -10.95
N MET A 77 -3.43 12.03 -9.84
CA MET A 77 -2.59 13.04 -9.20
C MET A 77 -2.16 12.54 -7.81
N ASN A 78 -0.88 12.73 -7.49
CA ASN A 78 -0.34 12.65 -6.13
C ASN A 78 -0.11 14.10 -5.65
N GLY A 79 -1.02 14.63 -4.84
CA GLY A 79 -1.04 16.04 -4.53
C GLY A 79 -1.18 16.90 -5.80
N THR A 80 -0.13 17.64 -6.17
CA THR A 80 -0.11 18.49 -7.37
C THR A 80 0.62 17.86 -8.57
N ALA A 81 1.20 16.68 -8.42
CA ALA A 81 1.98 15.99 -9.46
C ALA A 81 1.17 14.86 -10.09
N ALA A 82 1.08 14.83 -11.42
CA ALA A 82 0.51 13.70 -12.14
C ALA A 82 1.45 12.48 -12.05
N ILE A 83 0.89 11.29 -11.84
CA ILE A 83 1.64 10.05 -11.96
C ILE A 83 1.57 9.52 -13.40
N GLU A 84 2.58 8.78 -13.82
CA GLU A 84 2.57 8.12 -15.12
C GLU A 84 1.75 6.82 -15.05
N GLY A 85 0.71 6.72 -15.86
CA GLY A 85 -0.17 5.55 -15.92
C GLY A 85 -1.03 5.39 -14.66
N SER A 86 -1.31 4.15 -14.29
CA SER A 86 -2.22 3.80 -13.20
C SER A 86 -1.55 3.07 -12.04
N THR A 87 -0.22 3.12 -11.93
CA THR A 87 0.52 2.44 -10.84
C THR A 87 1.41 3.41 -10.07
N PHE A 88 1.54 3.17 -8.78
CA PHE A 88 2.40 3.96 -7.89
C PHE A 88 3.36 3.05 -7.13
N THR A 89 4.61 3.48 -7.02
CA THR A 89 5.66 2.90 -6.16
C THR A 89 6.33 4.02 -5.38
N SER A 90 6.94 3.69 -4.26
CA SER A 90 7.75 4.66 -3.49
C SER A 90 9.02 4.02 -2.94
N THR A 91 10.07 4.82 -2.81
CA THR A 91 11.27 4.48 -2.04
C THR A 91 11.32 5.22 -0.70
N THR A 92 10.34 6.08 -0.44
CA THR A 92 10.25 6.86 0.80
C THR A 92 9.05 6.38 1.60
N PRO A 93 9.22 5.99 2.89
CA PRO A 93 8.12 5.63 3.76
C PRO A 93 7.32 6.89 4.13
N GLU A 94 6.12 7.00 3.56
CA GLU A 94 5.22 8.14 3.74
C GLU A 94 3.79 7.74 3.33
N THR A 95 2.80 8.52 3.76
CA THR A 95 1.41 8.38 3.29
C THR A 95 1.16 9.37 2.16
N TYR A 96 0.77 8.85 1.01
CA TYR A 96 0.47 9.57 -0.21
C TYR A 96 -1.02 9.65 -0.44
N THR A 97 -1.51 10.82 -0.86
CA THR A 97 -2.94 11.06 -1.16
C THR A 97 -3.12 11.28 -2.65
N PHE A 98 -4.05 10.55 -3.24
CA PHE A 98 -4.33 10.57 -4.67
C PHE A 98 -5.75 11.01 -4.96
N THR A 99 -5.89 11.75 -6.07
CA THR A 99 -7.16 12.07 -6.72
C THR A 99 -7.03 11.76 -8.21
N ALA A 100 -8.15 11.68 -8.91
CA ALA A 100 -8.16 11.60 -10.37
C ALA A 100 -8.99 12.72 -10.97
N THR A 101 -8.62 13.17 -12.16
CA THR A 101 -9.40 14.08 -12.98
C THR A 101 -9.70 13.45 -14.33
N TYR A 102 -10.88 13.72 -14.85
CA TYR A 102 -11.36 13.20 -16.13
C TYR A 102 -12.21 14.27 -16.83
N GLU A 103 -12.02 14.47 -18.12
CA GLU A 103 -12.86 15.34 -18.94
C GLU A 103 -14.01 14.53 -19.53
N ASP A 104 -15.25 14.85 -19.12
CA ASP A 104 -16.41 14.18 -19.67
C ASP A 104 -16.58 14.54 -21.16
N PRO A 105 -16.49 13.58 -22.08
CA PRO A 105 -16.56 13.84 -23.52
C PRO A 105 -17.92 14.36 -23.99
N GLU A 106 -18.97 14.19 -23.17
CA GLU A 106 -20.32 14.68 -23.53
C GLU A 106 -20.50 16.15 -23.15
N SER A 107 -19.97 16.57 -22.00
CA SER A 107 -20.13 17.96 -21.51
C SER A 107 -18.89 18.82 -21.71
N GLY A 108 -17.71 18.22 -21.85
CA GLY A 108 -16.42 18.93 -21.85
C GLY A 108 -16.01 19.43 -20.46
N GLU A 109 -16.72 19.04 -19.41
CA GLU A 109 -16.42 19.42 -18.04
C GLU A 109 -15.35 18.49 -17.42
N THR A 110 -14.43 19.08 -16.64
CA THR A 110 -13.48 18.30 -15.86
C THR A 110 -14.11 17.92 -14.52
N VAL A 111 -14.21 16.62 -14.26
CA VAL A 111 -14.67 16.06 -12.97
C VAL A 111 -13.48 15.55 -12.17
N THR A 112 -13.58 15.72 -10.84
CA THR A 112 -12.56 15.23 -9.89
C THR A 112 -13.14 14.12 -9.03
N SER A 113 -12.33 13.10 -8.76
CA SER A 113 -12.71 11.94 -7.94
C SER A 113 -12.70 12.22 -6.43
N ASN A 114 -13.14 11.21 -5.68
CA ASN A 114 -12.78 11.08 -4.27
C ASN A 114 -11.26 10.94 -4.08
N GLU A 115 -10.79 11.21 -2.87
CA GLU A 115 -9.42 10.93 -2.45
C GLU A 115 -9.25 9.46 -2.05
N VAL A 116 -8.09 8.87 -2.37
CA VAL A 116 -7.61 7.60 -1.82
C VAL A 116 -6.19 7.77 -1.29
N THR A 117 -5.83 7.01 -0.25
CA THR A 117 -4.50 7.06 0.35
C THR A 117 -3.75 5.74 0.17
N VAL A 118 -2.44 5.84 -0.07
CA VAL A 118 -1.50 4.72 -0.07
C VAL A 118 -0.37 5.03 0.89
N THR A 119 -0.16 4.16 1.88
CA THR A 119 0.96 4.27 2.82
C THR A 119 2.10 3.38 2.36
N ALA A 120 3.25 3.98 2.04
CA ALA A 120 4.49 3.27 1.81
C ALA A 120 5.23 3.12 3.14
N SER A 121 5.59 1.89 3.49
CA SER A 121 6.24 1.56 4.77
C SER A 121 7.51 0.76 4.54
N SER A 122 8.50 0.90 5.42
CA SER A 122 9.72 0.10 5.37
C SER A 122 9.61 -1.09 6.32
N LEU A 123 9.76 -2.30 5.77
CA LEU A 123 9.98 -3.52 6.55
C LEU A 123 11.31 -4.12 6.09
N THR A 124 12.25 -4.24 7.02
CA THR A 124 13.60 -4.73 6.73
C THR A 124 13.88 -5.99 7.53
N LEU A 125 14.38 -7.01 6.85
CA LEU A 125 15.00 -8.17 7.47
C LEU A 125 16.51 -8.01 7.40
N SER A 126 17.20 -8.24 8.51
CA SER A 126 18.65 -8.31 8.62
C SER A 126 19.07 -9.60 9.30
N VAL A 127 20.31 -9.99 9.11
CA VAL A 127 20.90 -11.19 9.73
C VAL A 127 22.27 -10.80 10.31
N ASP A 128 22.60 -11.36 11.47
CA ASP A 128 23.88 -11.11 12.15
C ASP A 128 25.07 -11.85 11.51
N ALA A 129 24.81 -13.00 10.86
CA ALA A 129 25.82 -13.82 10.20
C ALA A 129 25.33 -14.27 8.81
N GLU A 130 25.94 -13.73 7.75
CA GLU A 130 25.65 -14.11 6.36
C GLU A 130 26.30 -15.46 5.97
N THR A 131 27.28 -15.92 6.79
CA THR A 131 27.95 -17.21 6.58
C THR A 131 28.06 -17.96 7.90
N ILE A 132 27.65 -19.24 7.91
CA ILE A 132 27.73 -20.15 9.05
C ILE A 132 28.28 -21.51 8.60
N VAL A 133 28.76 -22.32 9.57
CA VAL A 133 29.41 -23.61 9.26
C VAL A 133 28.42 -24.76 9.36
N SER A 134 28.52 -25.74 8.45
CA SER A 134 27.63 -26.91 8.34
C SER A 134 27.91 -27.99 9.40
N ASN A 135 27.88 -27.63 10.69
CA ASN A 135 28.15 -28.53 11.80
C ASN A 135 26.93 -28.79 12.73
N GLY A 136 25.77 -28.28 12.36
CA GLY A 136 24.55 -28.36 13.16
C GLY A 136 24.55 -27.46 14.40
N LEU A 137 25.58 -26.60 14.56
CA LEU A 137 25.76 -25.69 15.70
C LEU A 137 25.86 -24.22 15.26
N GLY A 138 26.23 -23.98 13.99
CA GLY A 138 26.27 -22.63 13.44
C GLY A 138 24.89 -22.00 13.47
N LYS A 139 24.80 -20.74 13.91
CA LYS A 139 23.54 -20.01 14.02
C LYS A 139 23.63 -18.69 13.27
N ALA A 140 22.52 -18.32 12.65
CA ALA A 140 22.27 -16.99 12.14
C ALA A 140 21.01 -16.45 12.81
N THR A 141 21.08 -15.23 13.34
CA THR A 141 19.98 -14.59 14.06
C THR A 141 19.41 -13.45 13.21
N PHE A 142 18.13 -13.44 13.03
CA PHE A 142 17.43 -12.44 12.24
C PHE A 142 16.84 -11.35 13.11
N THR A 143 16.83 -10.13 12.58
CA THR A 143 16.11 -8.98 13.13
C THR A 143 15.18 -8.40 12.10
N VAL A 144 13.91 -8.21 12.46
CA VAL A 144 12.89 -7.59 11.62
C VAL A 144 12.59 -6.19 12.13
N THR A 145 12.78 -5.20 11.28
CA THR A 145 12.59 -3.78 11.63
C THR A 145 11.49 -3.17 10.78
N TYR A 146 10.49 -2.56 11.41
CA TYR A 146 9.41 -1.81 10.77
C TYR A 146 9.50 -0.35 11.17
N GLU A 147 9.75 0.54 10.19
CA GLU A 147 9.91 2.00 10.41
C GLU A 147 10.91 2.35 11.53
N GLY A 148 11.97 1.55 11.64
CA GLY A 148 13.03 1.73 12.64
C GLY A 148 12.81 1.01 13.99
N GLU A 149 11.62 0.45 14.22
CA GLU A 149 11.30 -0.30 15.45
C GLU A 149 11.52 -1.81 15.25
N ASP A 150 12.08 -2.49 16.24
CA ASP A 150 12.22 -3.95 16.22
C ASP A 150 10.87 -4.62 16.44
N VAL A 151 10.43 -5.36 15.43
CA VAL A 151 9.14 -6.09 15.41
C VAL A 151 9.35 -7.61 15.29
N THR A 152 10.56 -8.10 15.51
CA THR A 152 10.95 -9.52 15.36
C THR A 152 10.02 -10.45 16.12
N ALA A 153 9.69 -10.13 17.37
CA ALA A 153 8.84 -10.98 18.23
C ALA A 153 7.40 -11.16 17.70
N THR A 154 6.94 -10.26 16.83
CA THR A 154 5.58 -10.27 16.25
C THR A 154 5.57 -10.55 14.75
N SER A 155 6.75 -10.80 14.18
CA SER A 155 6.96 -11.14 12.77
C SER A 155 7.06 -12.65 12.56
N THR A 156 6.83 -13.08 11.33
CA THR A 156 7.03 -14.46 10.89
C THR A 156 8.13 -14.48 9.84
N ILE A 157 9.13 -15.33 10.02
CA ILE A 157 10.24 -15.51 9.08
C ILE A 157 9.99 -16.76 8.25
N THR A 158 10.22 -16.68 6.95
CA THR A 158 10.10 -17.79 6.02
C THR A 158 11.46 -18.10 5.41
N ASN A 159 11.91 -19.34 5.54
CA ASN A 159 12.98 -19.87 4.71
C ASN A 159 12.42 -20.16 3.33
N VAL A 160 12.67 -19.27 2.39
CA VAL A 160 12.13 -19.34 1.02
C VAL A 160 12.70 -20.54 0.25
N THR A 161 13.97 -20.87 0.48
CA THR A 161 14.67 -22.00 -0.15
C THR A 161 14.04 -23.35 0.19
N LEU A 162 13.61 -23.52 1.46
CA LEU A 162 13.00 -24.77 1.93
C LEU A 162 11.45 -24.73 1.89
N GLY A 163 10.87 -23.55 1.71
CA GLY A 163 9.42 -23.34 1.82
C GLY A 163 8.90 -23.48 3.26
N GLU A 164 9.75 -23.23 4.25
CA GLU A 164 9.43 -23.40 5.67
C GLU A 164 9.14 -22.05 6.33
N GLU A 165 7.99 -21.92 6.96
CA GLU A 165 7.61 -20.79 7.77
C GLU A 165 7.92 -21.07 9.25
N TYR A 166 8.64 -20.16 9.90
CA TYR A 166 8.96 -20.28 11.32
C TYR A 166 7.78 -19.84 12.18
N ALA A 167 7.75 -20.33 13.43
CA ALA A 167 6.77 -19.85 14.39
C ALA A 167 6.95 -18.33 14.60
N GLN A 168 5.86 -17.62 14.89
CA GLN A 168 5.89 -16.18 15.17
C GLN A 168 6.91 -15.87 16.28
N GLY A 169 7.81 -14.95 16.02
CA GLY A 169 8.88 -14.53 16.91
C GLY A 169 10.11 -15.45 16.92
N ALA A 170 10.09 -16.59 16.24
CA ALA A 170 11.28 -17.41 16.05
C ALA A 170 12.19 -16.74 15.02
N ASN A 171 13.43 -16.50 15.40
CA ASN A 171 14.38 -15.70 14.63
C ASN A 171 15.79 -16.32 14.50
N GLU A 172 15.94 -17.61 14.78
CA GLU A 172 17.21 -18.30 14.61
C GLU A 172 17.15 -19.33 13.48
N PHE A 173 18.13 -19.30 12.60
CA PHE A 173 18.43 -20.37 11.66
C PHE A 173 19.64 -21.15 12.17
N VAL A 174 19.45 -22.43 12.41
CA VAL A 174 20.54 -23.35 12.79
C VAL A 174 21.03 -24.06 11.54
N SER A 175 22.35 -24.08 11.34
CA SER A 175 22.96 -24.68 10.15
C SER A 175 22.57 -26.15 10.01
N PRO A 176 22.14 -26.58 8.80
CA PRO A 176 22.03 -27.99 8.49
C PRO A 176 23.42 -28.68 8.45
N SER A 177 23.42 -29.99 8.34
CA SER A 177 24.65 -30.78 8.16
C SER A 177 25.20 -30.79 6.73
N TYR A 178 24.66 -29.98 5.84
CA TYR A 178 25.06 -29.85 4.43
C TYR A 178 25.25 -28.39 4.05
N VAL A 179 26.11 -28.15 3.07
CA VAL A 179 26.41 -26.83 2.53
C VAL A 179 25.30 -26.35 1.59
N GLY A 180 25.09 -25.03 1.51
CA GLY A 180 24.08 -24.46 0.64
C GLY A 180 23.84 -22.97 0.90
N GLU A 181 23.05 -22.37 0.02
CA GLU A 181 22.57 -21.02 0.18
C GLU A 181 21.08 -21.05 0.54
N PHE A 182 20.71 -20.28 1.55
CA PHE A 182 19.35 -20.21 2.06
C PHE A 182 18.87 -18.76 2.03
N GLU A 183 17.72 -18.56 1.44
CA GLU A 183 17.08 -17.25 1.33
C GLU A 183 15.92 -17.13 2.33
N PHE A 184 15.83 -15.96 2.95
CA PHE A 184 14.84 -15.67 3.99
C PHE A 184 14.11 -14.38 3.70
N THR A 185 12.82 -14.35 4.00
CA THR A 185 11.97 -13.15 4.06
C THR A 185 11.25 -13.12 5.39
N ALA A 186 10.77 -11.95 5.79
CA ALA A 186 9.91 -11.80 6.95
C ALA A 186 8.57 -11.19 6.56
N LYS A 187 7.52 -11.55 7.31
CA LYS A 187 6.20 -10.94 7.23
C LYS A 187 5.85 -10.27 8.55
N TYR A 188 5.36 -9.05 8.45
CA TYR A 188 4.78 -8.30 9.54
C TYR A 188 3.53 -7.58 9.04
N ARG A 189 2.36 -7.82 9.67
CA ARG A 189 1.06 -7.37 9.13
C ARG A 189 0.86 -7.87 7.70
N ASN A 190 0.65 -6.96 6.74
CA ASN A 190 0.46 -7.27 5.31
C ASN A 190 1.75 -7.07 4.48
N LEU A 191 2.86 -6.71 5.13
CA LEU A 191 4.12 -6.39 4.48
C LEU A 191 5.05 -7.61 4.45
N THR A 192 5.82 -7.72 3.38
CA THR A 192 6.92 -8.67 3.25
C THR A 192 8.22 -7.89 3.13
N SER A 193 9.27 -8.31 3.82
CA SER A 193 10.59 -7.65 3.83
C SER A 193 11.37 -7.87 2.53
N ASN A 194 12.56 -7.24 2.47
CA ASN A 194 13.63 -7.68 1.58
C ASN A 194 14.00 -9.15 1.86
N THR A 195 14.66 -9.78 0.86
CA THR A 195 15.27 -11.09 1.01
C THR A 195 16.69 -10.94 1.58
N VAL A 196 17.04 -11.76 2.58
CA VAL A 196 18.42 -11.94 3.03
C VAL A 196 18.89 -13.36 2.74
N LYS A 197 20.20 -13.54 2.56
CA LYS A 197 20.83 -14.80 2.25
C LYS A 197 21.74 -15.22 3.38
N VAL A 198 21.69 -16.50 3.75
CA VAL A 198 22.66 -17.15 4.65
C VAL A 198 23.34 -18.29 3.88
N THR A 199 24.67 -18.25 3.81
CA THR A 199 25.49 -19.29 3.19
C THR A 199 25.97 -20.26 4.27
N VAL A 200 25.73 -21.54 4.07
CA VAL A 200 26.27 -22.60 4.94
C VAL A 200 27.46 -23.22 4.23
N GLU A 201 28.65 -23.06 4.81
CA GLU A 201 29.91 -23.57 4.29
C GLU A 201 30.36 -24.86 4.98
N ALA A 202 31.30 -25.58 4.36
CA ALA A 202 31.90 -26.76 4.98
C ALA A 202 32.65 -26.40 6.29
N ALA A 203 32.63 -27.32 7.26
CA ALA A 203 33.34 -27.21 8.52
C ALA A 203 34.83 -27.40 8.35
#